data_95a6bb8d320401d470dd3bc6796cacee
#
_entry.id   95a6bb8d320401d470dd3bc6796cacee
#
_cell.length_a   1.000
_cell.length_b   1.000
_cell.length_c   1.000
_cell.angle_alpha   90.00
_cell.angle_beta   90.00
_cell.angle_gamma   90.00
#
_symmetry.space_group_name_H-M   'P 1'
#
loop_
_entity.id
_entity.type
_entity.pdbx_description
1 polymer ?
#
loop_
_entity_poly.entity_id
_entity_poly.type
_entity_poly.pdbx_seq_one_letter_code
_entity_poly.pdbx_strand_id
1 'polypeptide(L)'
;KEGNNQFWHLNYQNYYFYNNVELATTINKLIKECMSTSITKDALADLTLQELLIRIIQTQNTKAIDEDLFVDPKNPMTHVVEFIRMNLKENISMKHLIEKSCMSTASFYRLFKRELGMSPIEFVINEKIRCAKKLLKNPTIQINEVCYLSGFEDSNYFIRLFKKHEGITPKQYQLLYAN
;
A
#
# COMPACT_ATOMS: atom_id res chain seq x y z
N LYS A 1 37.85 -6.99 0.30
CA LYS A 1 37.01 -5.93 0.98
C LYS A 1 35.79 -5.75 0.09
N GLU A 2 34.80 -6.59 0.29
CA GLU A 2 33.52 -6.55 -0.41
C GLU A 2 32.62 -5.57 0.33
N GLY A 3 32.30 -4.46 -0.33
CA GLY A 3 31.35 -3.48 0.15
C GLY A 3 29.96 -4.06 0.11
N ASN A 4 29.36 -4.19 1.27
CA ASN A 4 27.99 -4.63 1.46
C ASN A 4 27.04 -3.53 0.93
N ASN A 5 26.67 -3.65 -0.34
CA ASN A 5 25.73 -2.73 -1.01
C ASN A 5 24.30 -3.13 -0.62
N GLN A 6 23.90 -2.79 0.61
CA GLN A 6 22.51 -2.92 1.04
C GLN A 6 21.67 -1.87 0.27
N PHE A 7 21.19 -2.26 -0.90
CA PHE A 7 20.12 -1.52 -1.58
C PHE A 7 18.87 -1.60 -0.71
N TRP A 8 18.50 -0.48 -0.12
CA TRP A 8 17.19 -0.28 0.49
C TRP A 8 16.15 -0.35 -0.63
N HIS A 9 15.58 -1.52 -0.84
CA HIS A 9 14.37 -1.62 -1.63
C HIS A 9 13.25 -0.94 -0.85
N LEU A 10 12.96 0.30 -1.21
CA LEU A 10 11.72 0.98 -0.83
C LEU A 10 10.57 0.12 -1.36
N ASN A 11 10.02 -0.70 -0.48
CA ASN A 11 8.88 -1.54 -0.80
C ASN A 11 7.69 -0.60 -1.02
N TYR A 12 7.12 -0.58 -2.22
CA TYR A 12 6.03 0.31 -2.65
C TYR A 12 4.72 0.13 -1.88
N GLN A 13 4.73 -0.47 -0.70
CA GLN A 13 3.56 -0.67 0.15
C GLN A 13 3.05 0.59 0.85
N ASN A 14 3.70 1.74 0.71
CA ASN A 14 3.40 2.97 1.45
C ASN A 14 2.55 3.97 0.64
N TYR A 15 1.62 3.52 -0.19
CA TYR A 15 0.69 4.39 -0.91
C TYR A 15 -0.30 5.14 -0.01
N TYR A 16 -0.30 4.89 1.28
CA TYR A 16 -1.18 5.54 2.25
C TYR A 16 -0.77 6.96 2.65
N PHE A 17 0.34 7.46 2.15
CA PHE A 17 0.79 8.84 2.45
C PHE A 17 0.19 9.89 1.51
N TYR A 18 -0.55 9.49 0.48
CA TYR A 18 -0.99 10.40 -0.59
C TYR A 18 -1.96 11.49 -0.15
N ASN A 19 -2.72 11.29 0.93
CA ASN A 19 -3.67 12.29 1.46
C ASN A 19 -3.31 12.78 2.86
N ASN A 20 -2.11 12.47 3.38
CA ASN A 20 -1.69 13.00 4.66
C ASN A 20 -1.03 14.37 4.47
N VAL A 21 -1.84 15.43 4.61
CA VAL A 21 -1.39 16.83 4.45
C VAL A 21 -0.25 17.16 5.41
N GLU A 22 -0.24 16.59 6.62
CA GLU A 22 0.81 16.82 7.62
C GLU A 22 2.13 16.20 7.19
N LEU A 23 2.12 14.96 6.67
CA LEU A 23 3.32 14.33 6.12
C LEU A 23 3.85 15.08 4.92
N ALA A 24 2.99 15.48 3.98
CA ALA A 24 3.38 16.26 2.81
C ALA A 24 4.01 17.60 3.23
N THR A 25 3.43 18.26 4.21
CA THR A 25 3.95 19.54 4.75
C THR A 25 5.31 19.33 5.42
N THR A 26 5.48 18.27 6.22
CA THR A 26 6.74 17.95 6.89
C THR A 26 7.84 17.59 5.89
N ILE A 27 7.52 16.83 4.82
CA ILE A 27 8.46 16.53 3.74
C ILE A 27 8.91 17.80 3.02
N ASN A 28 7.96 18.69 2.66
CA ASN A 28 8.30 19.96 2.01
C ASN A 28 9.15 20.87 2.90
N LYS A 29 8.88 20.87 4.21
CA LYS A 29 9.70 21.58 5.20
C LYS A 29 11.12 21.03 5.23
N LEU A 30 11.29 19.70 5.29
CA LEU A 30 12.60 19.04 5.28
C LEU A 30 13.39 19.39 4.01
N ILE A 31 12.77 19.33 2.84
CA ILE A 31 13.41 19.71 1.57
C ILE A 31 13.89 21.16 1.62
N LYS A 32 13.04 22.06 2.11
CA LYS A 32 13.38 23.49 2.22
C LYS A 32 14.57 23.73 3.17
N GLU A 33 14.61 23.03 4.30
CA GLU A 33 15.70 23.12 5.27
C GLU A 33 17.01 22.57 4.69
N CYS A 34 16.98 21.42 4.00
CA CYS A 34 18.14 20.86 3.31
C CYS A 34 18.70 21.79 2.22
N MET A 35 17.84 22.56 1.55
CA MET A 35 18.25 23.51 0.51
C MET A 35 18.65 24.89 1.08
N SER A 36 18.51 25.11 2.37
CA SER A 36 18.86 26.36 3.04
C SER A 36 20.36 26.55 3.10
N THR A 37 20.80 27.81 3.06
CA THR A 37 22.21 28.23 3.29
C THR A 37 22.48 28.65 4.74
N SER A 38 21.49 28.46 5.63
CA SER A 38 21.61 28.84 7.05
C SER A 38 22.64 27.99 7.78
N ILE A 39 23.32 28.57 8.74
CA ILE A 39 24.28 27.88 9.64
C ILE A 39 23.59 26.79 10.45
N THR A 40 22.29 26.94 10.72
CA THR A 40 21.48 26.01 11.51
C THR A 40 20.77 24.94 10.67
N LYS A 41 21.02 24.88 9.35
CA LYS A 41 20.30 24.00 8.42
C LYS A 41 20.33 22.53 8.83
N ASP A 42 21.51 22.03 9.23
CA ASP A 42 21.69 20.61 9.55
C ASP A 42 20.92 20.25 10.83
N ALA A 43 20.96 21.11 11.85
CA ALA A 43 20.20 20.90 13.07
C ALA A 43 18.68 20.97 12.84
N LEU A 44 18.20 21.87 11.99
CA LEU A 44 16.78 21.98 11.64
C LEU A 44 16.33 20.80 10.76
N ALA A 45 17.15 20.36 9.82
CA ALA A 45 16.87 19.18 9.00
C ALA A 45 16.79 17.91 9.86
N ASP A 46 17.68 17.71 10.84
CA ASP A 46 17.65 16.58 11.77
C ASP A 46 16.38 16.58 12.61
N LEU A 47 15.97 17.71 13.15
CA LEU A 47 14.72 17.84 13.92
C LEU A 47 13.49 17.54 13.05
N THR A 48 13.46 18.03 11.81
CA THR A 48 12.35 17.80 10.89
C THR A 48 12.32 16.34 10.42
N LEU A 49 13.49 15.70 10.27
CA LEU A 49 13.57 14.27 9.98
C LEU A 49 13.03 13.43 11.13
N GLN A 50 13.35 13.78 12.39
CA GLN A 50 12.79 13.13 13.56
C GLN A 50 11.26 13.30 13.63
N GLU A 51 10.75 14.51 13.38
CA GLU A 51 9.32 14.78 13.28
C GLU A 51 8.66 13.90 12.21
N LEU A 52 9.27 13.80 11.03
CA LEU A 52 8.78 12.96 9.93
C LEU A 52 8.72 11.48 10.33
N LEU A 53 9.74 10.96 11.00
CA LEU A 53 9.76 9.58 11.48
C LEU A 53 8.65 9.31 12.50
N ILE A 54 8.45 10.23 13.45
CA ILE A 54 7.35 10.12 14.44
C ILE A 54 5.99 10.12 13.74
N ARG A 55 5.77 11.02 12.77
CA ARG A 55 4.51 11.06 12.01
C ARG A 55 4.28 9.79 11.19
N ILE A 56 5.33 9.22 10.61
CA ILE A 56 5.26 7.92 9.90
C ILE A 56 4.84 6.81 10.87
N ILE A 57 5.48 6.73 12.05
CA ILE A 57 5.16 5.73 13.08
C ILE A 57 3.72 5.92 13.59
N GLN A 58 3.30 7.15 13.85
CA GLN A 58 1.93 7.45 14.25
C GLN A 58 0.92 7.04 13.18
N THR A 59 1.21 7.30 11.89
CA THR A 59 0.36 6.88 10.78
C THR A 59 0.30 5.36 10.66
N GLN A 60 1.35 4.62 11.03
CA GLN A 60 1.33 3.16 11.04
C GLN A 60 0.58 2.60 12.26
N ASN A 61 0.67 3.25 13.43
CA ASN A 61 -0.02 2.83 14.65
C ASN A 61 -1.53 3.11 14.59
N THR A 62 -1.96 4.22 13.99
CA THR A 62 -3.38 4.48 13.72
C THR A 62 -3.99 3.46 12.75
N LYS A 63 -3.19 2.85 11.88
CA LYS A 63 -3.67 1.79 10.97
C LYS A 63 -4.01 0.46 11.64
N ALA A 64 -3.47 0.19 12.82
CA ALA A 64 -3.87 -0.97 13.61
C ALA A 64 -5.27 -0.80 14.25
N ILE A 65 -5.79 0.43 14.30
CA ILE A 65 -7.07 0.79 14.94
C ILE A 65 -8.12 1.27 13.94
N ASP A 66 -7.71 1.79 12.75
CA ASP A 66 -8.63 2.45 11.82
C ASP A 66 -8.52 1.90 10.38
N GLU A 67 -8.74 0.59 10.20
CA GLU A 67 -9.02 0.04 8.85
C GLU A 67 -10.35 0.58 8.24
N ASP A 68 -11.17 1.29 9.04
CA ASP A 68 -12.52 1.74 8.65
C ASP A 68 -12.66 3.26 8.42
N LEU A 69 -11.62 4.08 8.59
CA LEU A 69 -11.79 5.54 8.74
C LEU A 69 -11.40 6.42 7.55
N PHE A 70 -11.34 5.89 6.33
CA PHE A 70 -11.29 6.72 5.12
C PHE A 70 -12.58 6.65 4.30
N VAL A 71 -13.71 6.66 5.00
CA VAL A 71 -15.01 6.77 4.37
C VAL A 71 -15.45 8.22 4.43
N ASP A 72 -15.02 9.05 3.47
CA ASP A 72 -15.83 10.20 3.11
C ASP A 72 -17.02 9.66 2.29
N PRO A 73 -18.24 9.60 2.86
CA PRO A 73 -19.41 9.06 2.15
C PRO A 73 -19.75 9.84 0.87
N LYS A 74 -19.14 11.02 0.71
CA LYS A 74 -19.32 11.88 -0.47
C LYS A 74 -18.29 11.63 -1.56
N ASN A 75 -17.21 10.85 -1.28
CA ASN A 75 -16.22 10.53 -2.28
C ASN A 75 -16.62 9.27 -3.05
N PRO A 76 -16.89 9.34 -4.36
CA PRO A 76 -17.27 8.18 -5.17
C PRO A 76 -16.26 7.03 -5.13
N MET A 77 -14.98 7.34 -4.89
CA MET A 77 -13.92 6.31 -4.80
C MET A 77 -14.01 5.49 -3.52
N THR A 78 -14.58 6.02 -2.45
CA THR A 78 -14.79 5.29 -1.20
C THR A 78 -15.60 4.01 -1.45
N HIS A 79 -16.75 4.13 -2.09
CA HIS A 79 -17.62 2.98 -2.40
C HIS A 79 -16.94 1.97 -3.34
N VAL A 80 -16.12 2.44 -4.27
CA VAL A 80 -15.35 1.56 -5.17
C VAL A 80 -14.30 0.78 -4.38
N VAL A 81 -13.57 1.44 -3.49
CA VAL A 81 -12.54 0.81 -2.64
C VAL A 81 -13.15 -0.22 -1.69
N GLU A 82 -14.24 0.14 -1.02
CA GLU A 82 -14.99 -0.78 -0.16
C GLU A 82 -15.49 -1.99 -0.93
N PHE A 83 -16.09 -1.76 -2.10
CA PHE A 83 -16.54 -2.86 -2.94
C PHE A 83 -15.41 -3.81 -3.33
N ILE A 84 -14.24 -3.27 -3.72
CA ILE A 84 -13.07 -4.10 -4.02
C ILE A 84 -12.69 -4.95 -2.80
N ARG A 85 -12.60 -4.35 -1.62
CA ARG A 85 -12.19 -5.03 -0.38
C ARG A 85 -13.17 -6.13 0.04
N MET A 86 -14.46 -5.89 -0.12
CA MET A 86 -15.50 -6.87 0.24
C MET A 86 -15.56 -8.04 -0.75
N ASN A 87 -15.16 -7.84 -1.99
CA ASN A 87 -15.32 -8.81 -3.07
C ASN A 87 -13.99 -9.34 -3.64
N LEU A 88 -12.90 -9.30 -2.84
CA LEU A 88 -11.56 -9.72 -3.32
C LEU A 88 -11.50 -11.16 -3.83
N LYS A 89 -12.36 -12.06 -3.29
CA LYS A 89 -12.44 -13.45 -3.70
C LYS A 89 -13.15 -13.65 -5.04
N GLU A 90 -13.90 -12.65 -5.46
CA GLU A 90 -14.64 -12.70 -6.72
C GLU A 90 -13.78 -12.14 -7.86
N ASN A 91 -14.15 -12.50 -9.09
CA ASN A 91 -13.52 -11.94 -10.27
C ASN A 91 -14.03 -10.51 -10.48
N ILE A 92 -13.28 -9.52 -9.95
CA ILE A 92 -13.64 -8.11 -10.02
C ILE A 92 -13.44 -7.60 -11.45
N SER A 93 -14.54 -7.41 -12.17
CA SER A 93 -14.51 -6.81 -13.50
C SER A 93 -14.30 -5.30 -13.42
N MET A 94 -13.35 -4.77 -14.21
CA MET A 94 -13.14 -3.32 -14.33
C MET A 94 -14.40 -2.60 -14.82
N LYS A 95 -15.18 -3.23 -15.71
CA LYS A 95 -16.46 -2.71 -16.18
C LYS A 95 -17.41 -2.47 -15.02
N HIS A 96 -17.54 -3.43 -14.10
CA HIS A 96 -18.40 -3.32 -12.93
C HIS A 96 -17.95 -2.22 -11.95
N LEU A 97 -16.63 -2.02 -11.78
CA LEU A 97 -16.12 -0.92 -10.95
C LEU A 97 -16.43 0.45 -11.56
N ILE A 98 -16.32 0.58 -12.89
CA ILE A 98 -16.65 1.81 -13.60
C ILE A 98 -18.15 2.10 -13.48
N GLU A 99 -19.01 1.11 -13.69
CA GLU A 99 -20.47 1.25 -13.53
C GLU A 99 -20.84 1.69 -12.12
N LYS A 100 -20.23 1.07 -11.08
CA LYS A 100 -20.45 1.46 -9.67
C LYS A 100 -20.00 2.90 -9.36
N SER A 101 -18.99 3.40 -10.05
CA SER A 101 -18.50 4.76 -9.85
C SER A 101 -19.40 5.83 -10.49
N CYS A 102 -20.37 5.45 -11.32
CA CYS A 102 -21.20 6.35 -12.13
C CYS A 102 -20.40 7.32 -13.00
N MET A 103 -19.19 6.94 -13.42
CA MET A 103 -18.27 7.78 -14.19
C MET A 103 -18.02 7.22 -15.58
N SER A 104 -17.51 8.10 -16.49
CA SER A 104 -16.91 7.60 -17.72
C SER A 104 -15.61 6.87 -17.44
N THR A 105 -15.24 5.91 -18.28
CA THR A 105 -14.00 5.13 -18.16
C THR A 105 -12.77 6.03 -17.95
N ALA A 106 -12.61 7.06 -18.78
CA ALA A 106 -11.47 7.98 -18.69
C ALA A 106 -11.45 8.75 -17.37
N SER A 107 -12.61 9.22 -16.90
CA SER A 107 -12.73 9.94 -15.61
C SER A 107 -12.43 9.02 -14.44
N PHE A 108 -12.91 7.77 -14.47
CA PHE A 108 -12.64 6.76 -13.44
C PHE A 108 -11.15 6.49 -13.28
N TYR A 109 -10.43 6.13 -14.37
CA TYR A 109 -8.99 5.85 -14.28
C TYR A 109 -8.17 7.06 -13.83
N ARG A 110 -8.51 8.26 -14.32
CA ARG A 110 -7.83 9.50 -13.93
C ARG A 110 -8.05 9.82 -12.45
N LEU A 111 -9.31 9.73 -11.98
CA LEU A 111 -9.65 9.99 -10.58
C LEU A 111 -9.02 8.94 -9.67
N PHE A 112 -9.13 7.65 -10.03
CA PHE A 112 -8.55 6.55 -9.26
C PHE A 112 -7.05 6.72 -9.07
N LYS A 113 -6.33 7.04 -10.16
CA LYS A 113 -4.88 7.30 -10.10
C LYS A 113 -4.54 8.54 -9.28
N ARG A 114 -5.36 9.59 -9.37
CA ARG A 114 -5.15 10.82 -8.59
C ARG A 114 -5.37 10.58 -7.10
N GLU A 115 -6.44 9.88 -6.70
CA GLU A 115 -6.81 9.68 -5.29
C GLU A 115 -5.97 8.57 -4.63
N LEU A 116 -5.64 7.51 -5.36
CA LEU A 116 -4.98 6.31 -4.82
C LEU A 116 -3.54 6.12 -5.32
N GLY A 117 -3.03 6.99 -6.19
CA GLY A 117 -1.66 6.98 -6.70
C GLY A 117 -1.34 5.84 -7.67
N MET A 118 -2.27 4.93 -7.94
CA MET A 118 -2.08 3.74 -8.75
C MET A 118 -3.31 3.45 -9.61
N SER A 119 -3.16 2.52 -10.57
CA SER A 119 -4.30 2.07 -11.38
C SER A 119 -5.26 1.17 -10.56
N PRO A 120 -6.54 1.06 -10.98
CA PRO A 120 -7.50 0.16 -10.32
C PRO A 120 -7.04 -1.29 -10.27
N ILE A 121 -6.41 -1.78 -11.33
CA ILE A 121 -5.88 -3.15 -11.41
C ILE A 121 -4.75 -3.37 -10.40
N GLU A 122 -3.80 -2.42 -10.32
CA GLU A 122 -2.72 -2.46 -9.33
C GLU A 122 -3.27 -2.44 -7.91
N PHE A 123 -4.30 -1.65 -7.65
CA PHE A 123 -4.95 -1.58 -6.35
C PHE A 123 -5.59 -2.93 -5.96
N VAL A 124 -6.35 -3.56 -6.88
CA VAL A 124 -6.93 -4.90 -6.64
C VAL A 124 -5.85 -5.92 -6.33
N ILE A 125 -4.76 -5.92 -7.11
CA ILE A 125 -3.62 -6.81 -6.89
C ILE A 125 -3.00 -6.58 -5.49
N ASN A 126 -2.77 -5.33 -5.10
CA ASN A 126 -2.21 -4.99 -3.80
C ASN A 126 -3.10 -5.44 -2.65
N GLU A 127 -4.43 -5.26 -2.76
CA GLU A 127 -5.37 -5.74 -1.76
C GLU A 127 -5.39 -7.28 -1.66
N LYS A 128 -5.31 -7.99 -2.80
CA LYS A 128 -5.18 -9.46 -2.83
C LYS A 128 -3.89 -9.95 -2.17
N ILE A 129 -2.76 -9.31 -2.46
CA ILE A 129 -1.46 -9.61 -1.80
C ILE A 129 -1.53 -9.32 -0.30
N ARG A 130 -2.16 -8.20 0.11
CA ARG A 130 -2.36 -7.86 1.52
C ARG A 130 -3.20 -8.93 2.25
N CYS A 131 -4.27 -9.41 1.61
CA CYS A 131 -5.07 -10.53 2.13
C CYS A 131 -4.21 -11.80 2.27
N ALA A 132 -3.43 -12.15 1.25
CA ALA A 132 -2.55 -13.30 1.28
C ALA A 132 -1.53 -13.22 2.43
N LYS A 133 -0.94 -12.05 2.68
CA LYS A 133 -0.01 -11.84 3.81
C LYS A 133 -0.67 -12.07 5.16
N LYS A 134 -1.93 -11.64 5.35
CA LYS A 134 -2.69 -11.91 6.57
C LYS A 134 -2.89 -13.41 6.78
N LEU A 135 -3.26 -14.14 5.71
CA LEU A 135 -3.46 -15.58 5.75
C LEU A 135 -2.17 -16.36 6.00
N LEU A 136 -1.05 -15.93 5.41
CA LEU A 136 0.26 -16.58 5.56
C LEU A 136 0.84 -16.48 6.97
N LYS A 137 0.28 -15.67 7.87
CA LYS A 137 0.63 -15.68 9.29
C LYS A 137 0.23 -16.97 9.99
N ASN A 138 -0.72 -17.73 9.44
CA ASN A 138 -1.06 -19.06 9.91
C ASN A 138 -0.08 -20.09 9.31
N PRO A 139 0.75 -20.79 10.14
CA PRO A 139 1.73 -21.74 9.64
C PRO A 139 1.12 -23.00 9.01
N THR A 140 -0.13 -23.31 9.34
CA THR A 140 -0.81 -24.56 8.91
C THR A 140 -1.52 -24.43 7.57
N ILE A 141 -1.77 -23.20 7.09
CA ILE A 141 -2.49 -22.98 5.84
C ILE A 141 -1.61 -23.35 4.63
N GLN A 142 -2.19 -24.04 3.64
CA GLN A 142 -1.46 -24.36 2.42
C GLN A 142 -1.39 -23.16 1.48
N ILE A 143 -0.27 -23.05 0.73
CA ILE A 143 -0.04 -21.92 -0.19
C ILE A 143 -1.13 -21.86 -1.28
N ASN A 144 -1.60 -23.01 -1.77
CA ASN A 144 -2.70 -23.05 -2.74
C ASN A 144 -4.01 -22.54 -2.13
N GLU A 145 -4.27 -22.84 -0.88
CA GLU A 145 -5.45 -22.34 -0.17
C GLU A 145 -5.36 -20.83 0.03
N VAL A 146 -4.18 -20.30 0.40
CA VAL A 146 -3.93 -18.86 0.47
C VAL A 146 -4.20 -18.19 -0.88
N CYS A 147 -3.75 -18.79 -1.99
CA CYS A 147 -4.01 -18.31 -3.34
C CYS A 147 -5.51 -18.07 -3.57
N TYR A 148 -6.32 -19.10 -3.38
CA TYR A 148 -7.77 -19.02 -3.62
C TYR A 148 -8.49 -18.10 -2.62
N LEU A 149 -8.15 -18.17 -1.33
CA LEU A 149 -8.77 -17.34 -0.29
C LEU A 149 -8.43 -15.85 -0.44
N SER A 150 -7.30 -15.53 -1.07
CA SER A 150 -6.94 -14.15 -1.39
C SER A 150 -7.44 -13.67 -2.76
N GLY A 151 -8.20 -14.51 -3.48
CA GLY A 151 -8.87 -14.16 -4.72
C GLY A 151 -8.04 -14.34 -5.99
N PHE A 152 -6.95 -15.13 -5.95
CA PHE A 152 -6.23 -15.52 -7.14
C PHE A 152 -6.76 -16.87 -7.66
N GLU A 153 -6.84 -17.01 -8.99
CA GLU A 153 -7.32 -18.23 -9.65
C GLU A 153 -6.19 -19.20 -10.01
N ASP A 154 -4.98 -18.68 -10.22
CA ASP A 154 -3.81 -19.46 -10.63
C ASP A 154 -2.67 -19.33 -9.62
N SER A 155 -2.24 -20.45 -9.06
CA SER A 155 -1.20 -20.49 -8.03
C SER A 155 0.18 -20.08 -8.57
N ASN A 156 0.50 -20.38 -9.83
CA ASN A 156 1.79 -20.01 -10.40
C ASN A 156 1.85 -18.49 -10.64
N TYR A 157 0.74 -17.91 -11.11
CA TYR A 157 0.60 -16.46 -11.23
C TYR A 157 0.70 -15.79 -9.86
N PHE A 158 -0.01 -16.30 -8.86
CA PHE A 158 0.04 -15.81 -7.48
C PHE A 158 1.47 -15.82 -6.92
N ILE A 159 2.19 -16.95 -7.02
CA ILE A 159 3.56 -17.08 -6.48
C ILE A 159 4.50 -16.08 -7.15
N ARG A 160 4.44 -15.93 -8.48
CA ARG A 160 5.28 -14.98 -9.23
C ARG A 160 4.96 -13.54 -8.82
N LEU A 161 3.68 -13.19 -8.71
CA LEU A 161 3.24 -11.87 -8.38
C LEU A 161 3.57 -11.50 -6.93
N PHE A 162 3.34 -12.42 -5.99
CA PHE A 162 3.70 -12.25 -4.59
C PHE A 162 5.21 -12.02 -4.43
N LYS A 163 6.05 -12.85 -5.10
CA LYS A 163 7.51 -12.67 -5.09
C LYS A 163 7.92 -11.32 -5.70
N LYS A 164 7.25 -10.87 -6.76
CA LYS A 164 7.50 -9.55 -7.35
C LYS A 164 7.20 -8.41 -6.35
N HIS A 165 6.14 -8.54 -5.55
CA HIS A 165 5.72 -7.52 -4.58
C HIS A 165 6.53 -7.55 -3.28
N GLU A 166 6.80 -8.73 -2.74
CA GLU A 166 7.41 -8.89 -1.41
C GLU A 166 8.92 -9.23 -1.45
N GLY A 167 9.48 -9.48 -2.65
CA GLY A 167 10.87 -9.90 -2.83
C GLY A 167 11.13 -11.38 -2.54
N ILE A 168 10.22 -12.06 -1.82
CA ILE A 168 10.32 -13.47 -1.40
C ILE A 168 9.05 -14.24 -1.79
N THR A 169 9.15 -15.57 -1.86
CA THR A 169 8.00 -16.41 -2.18
C THR A 169 7.00 -16.48 -1.02
N PRO A 170 5.70 -16.81 -1.28
CA PRO A 170 4.70 -16.98 -0.21
C PRO A 170 5.15 -17.98 0.86
N LYS A 171 5.82 -19.08 0.46
CA LYS A 171 6.31 -20.06 1.42
C LYS A 171 7.45 -19.53 2.30
N GLN A 172 8.37 -18.76 1.72
CA GLN A 172 9.42 -18.08 2.49
C GLN A 172 8.81 -17.03 3.43
N TYR A 173 7.81 -16.28 2.97
CA TYR A 173 7.10 -15.32 3.80
C TYR A 173 6.42 -16.03 4.98
N GLN A 174 5.71 -17.14 4.75
CA GLN A 174 5.09 -17.95 5.80
C GLN A 174 6.11 -18.39 6.84
N LEU A 175 7.25 -18.92 6.42
CA LEU A 175 8.31 -19.39 7.34
C LEU A 175 8.90 -18.27 8.21
N LEU A 176 8.97 -17.04 7.70
CA LEU A 176 9.53 -15.89 8.40
C LEU A 176 8.53 -15.20 9.34
N TYR A 177 7.25 -15.21 9.02
CA TYR A 177 6.25 -14.38 9.68
C TYR A 177 5.06 -15.15 10.27
N ALA A 178 5.02 -16.48 10.15
CA ALA A 178 4.02 -17.29 10.82
C ALA A 178 4.38 -17.39 12.32
N ASN A 179 3.40 -17.08 13.16
CA ASN A 179 3.49 -17.17 14.62
C ASN A 179 2.79 -18.43 15.11
#